data_38a90fed302c46770bd7ca8429effda6
#
_entry.id   38a90fed302c46770bd7ca8429effda6
#
_cell.length_a   1.000
_cell.length_b   1.000
_cell.length_c   1.000
_cell.angle_alpha   90.00
_cell.angle_beta   90.00
_cell.angle_gamma   90.00
#
_symmetry.space_group_name_H-M   'P 1'
#
loop_
_entity.id
_entity.type
_entity.pdbx_description
1 polymer ?
#
loop_
_entity_poly.entity_id
_entity_poly.type
_entity_poly.pdbx_seq_one_letter_code
_entity_poly.pdbx_strand_id
1 'polypeptide(L)'
;MEDSQKLVPENIINIKDEYFYCTNNLIYKGNKSEIYKGNTKSDITINTRSSFSESVYSICIKKELPFLKFPELDIEFNILNYLQQFLKIDKNGTIPCPFVPIIYNYYHNEESPSFLIEKLYGNSLNSIFKMCKRKFTLMSTLILIQQMLGIIRSLHEKGIIHRNLNPNKFLFGKEETSDILLSKIIKKEINVDPYTQLYLIDYSSAKFYIENLNDNNVINKKKHIEFDTKVKDSNFTNKYFCSIWAELKMEQSRRDDLYSLFYIMIYLFKGKLPWMDIKCKSKKEKREKIRNMKLCLSNFELTKNINNIIINEVELFGFYLNGLSFDDEPNYAYLNQLLSDMEKKIINSKNQENSIPMITIRN
;
A
#
# COMPACT_ATOMS: atom_id res chain seq x y z
N MET A 1 16.22 52.67 0.52
CA MET A 1 16.70 51.67 -0.45
C MET A 1 16.16 50.35 0.03
N GLU A 2 15.01 50.00 -0.51
CA GLU A 2 14.31 48.74 -0.17
C GLU A 2 14.91 47.62 -1.01
N ASP A 3 15.56 46.68 -0.34
CA ASP A 3 15.98 45.41 -0.96
C ASP A 3 14.75 44.61 -1.33
N SER A 4 14.36 44.72 -2.58
CA SER A 4 13.40 43.80 -3.19
C SER A 4 14.05 42.43 -3.30
N GLN A 5 13.76 41.53 -2.33
CA GLN A 5 13.99 40.11 -2.47
C GLN A 5 13.26 39.64 -3.74
N LYS A 6 14.01 39.38 -4.81
CA LYS A 6 13.54 38.66 -5.99
C LYS A 6 13.09 37.29 -5.54
N LEU A 7 11.80 37.10 -5.42
CA LEU A 7 11.18 35.80 -5.31
C LEU A 7 11.66 34.95 -6.51
N VAL A 8 12.38 33.88 -6.22
CA VAL A 8 12.74 32.87 -7.20
C VAL A 8 11.43 32.38 -7.83
N PRO A 9 11.27 32.35 -9.16
CA PRO A 9 10.04 31.95 -9.78
C PRO A 9 9.72 30.52 -9.33
N GLU A 10 8.58 30.34 -8.68
CA GLU A 10 8.01 29.04 -8.40
C GLU A 10 7.94 28.28 -9.72
N ASN A 11 8.39 27.03 -9.75
CA ASN A 11 8.30 26.20 -10.95
C ASN A 11 6.82 25.96 -11.26
N ILE A 12 6.29 26.75 -12.19
CA ILE A 12 4.90 26.64 -12.66
C ILE A 12 4.86 25.54 -13.72
N ILE A 13 4.13 24.49 -13.43
CA ILE A 13 3.74 23.52 -14.46
C ILE A 13 2.42 24.04 -15.04
N ASN A 14 2.46 24.63 -16.21
CA ASN A 14 1.28 25.05 -16.94
C ASN A 14 0.75 23.86 -17.75
N ILE A 15 -0.47 23.44 -17.45
CA ILE A 15 -1.09 22.31 -18.12
C ILE A 15 -2.49 22.77 -18.59
N LYS A 16 -2.64 23.02 -19.91
CA LYS A 16 -3.92 23.34 -20.60
C LYS A 16 -4.76 24.38 -19.85
N ASP A 17 -4.24 25.58 -19.63
CA ASP A 17 -4.91 26.69 -18.96
C ASP A 17 -5.20 26.51 -17.45
N GLU A 18 -4.90 25.38 -16.87
CA GLU A 18 -4.91 25.12 -15.43
C GLU A 18 -3.51 25.30 -14.87
N TYR A 19 -3.34 26.16 -13.86
CA TYR A 19 -2.05 26.45 -13.24
C TYR A 19 -1.89 25.64 -11.96
N PHE A 20 -0.95 24.68 -11.98
CA PHE A 20 -0.53 23.99 -10.77
C PHE A 20 0.84 24.54 -10.33
N TYR A 21 0.92 24.99 -9.09
CA TYR A 21 2.20 25.38 -8.53
C TYR A 21 2.89 24.16 -7.96
N CYS A 22 4.01 23.77 -8.57
CA CYS A 22 5.00 22.98 -7.87
C CYS A 22 5.79 23.93 -6.97
N THR A 23 5.57 23.87 -5.66
CA THR A 23 6.59 24.37 -4.74
C THR A 23 7.84 23.49 -4.94
N ASN A 24 9.04 24.02 -4.71
CA ASN A 24 10.30 23.24 -4.79
C ASN A 24 10.37 22.06 -3.79
N ASN A 25 9.27 21.66 -3.19
CA ASN A 25 9.16 20.58 -2.25
C ASN A 25 9.05 19.24 -2.99
N LEU A 26 10.20 18.74 -3.42
CA LEU A 26 10.34 17.36 -3.89
C LEU A 26 10.09 16.42 -2.72
N ILE A 27 8.98 15.66 -2.79
CA ILE A 27 8.64 14.64 -1.78
C ILE A 27 9.49 13.38 -1.98
N TYR A 28 9.69 12.99 -3.24
CA TYR A 28 10.39 11.75 -3.58
C TYR A 28 11.05 11.85 -4.96
N LYS A 29 12.29 11.35 -5.05
CA LYS A 29 13.01 11.16 -6.32
C LYS A 29 13.36 9.70 -6.50
N GLY A 30 12.71 9.09 -7.49
CA GLY A 30 12.97 7.70 -7.91
C GLY A 30 13.78 7.63 -9.19
N ASN A 31 14.00 6.41 -9.67
CA ASN A 31 14.70 6.17 -10.94
C ASN A 31 13.78 6.40 -12.16
N LYS A 32 12.46 6.46 -11.96
CA LYS A 32 11.47 6.50 -13.03
C LYS A 32 10.52 7.69 -12.92
N SER A 33 10.33 8.21 -11.71
CA SER A 33 9.44 9.34 -11.45
C SER A 33 9.95 10.22 -10.31
N GLU A 34 9.52 11.46 -10.34
CA GLU A 34 9.67 12.44 -9.28
C GLU A 34 8.29 12.80 -8.75
N ILE A 35 8.15 12.97 -7.43
CA ILE A 35 6.90 13.31 -6.79
C ILE A 35 7.05 14.64 -6.07
N TYR A 36 6.17 15.57 -6.37
CA TYR A 36 6.16 16.92 -5.83
C TYR A 36 4.88 17.20 -5.05
N LYS A 37 4.99 18.00 -4.00
CA LYS A 37 3.85 18.65 -3.37
C LYS A 37 3.54 19.91 -4.16
N GLY A 38 2.29 20.03 -4.59
CA GLY A 38 1.79 21.19 -5.30
C GLY A 38 0.59 21.81 -4.57
N ASN A 39 0.29 23.06 -4.94
CA ASN A 39 -0.93 23.74 -4.54
C ASN A 39 -1.64 24.22 -5.80
N THR A 40 -2.97 24.29 -5.76
CA THR A 40 -3.76 24.84 -6.86
C THR A 40 -4.03 26.32 -6.63
N LYS A 41 -4.10 27.12 -7.70
CA LYS A 41 -4.49 28.54 -7.64
C LYS A 41 -5.98 28.77 -7.67
N SER A 42 -6.74 27.81 -8.21
CA SER A 42 -8.19 27.90 -8.39
C SER A 42 -8.90 26.69 -7.80
N ASP A 43 -10.16 26.85 -7.47
CA ASP A 43 -11.02 25.73 -7.13
C ASP A 43 -11.10 24.79 -8.34
N ILE A 44 -10.36 23.67 -8.28
CA ILE A 44 -10.51 22.64 -9.30
C ILE A 44 -11.89 22.04 -9.12
N THR A 45 -12.79 22.35 -10.06
CA THR A 45 -14.06 21.69 -10.15
C THR A 45 -13.78 20.25 -10.54
N ILE A 46 -13.75 19.36 -9.54
CA ILE A 46 -13.52 17.93 -9.77
C ILE A 46 -14.68 17.44 -10.64
N ASN A 47 -14.37 17.03 -11.87
CA ASN A 47 -15.31 16.37 -12.78
C ASN A 47 -15.68 14.95 -12.30
N THR A 48 -15.63 14.70 -11.02
CA THR A 48 -16.33 13.57 -10.42
C THR A 48 -17.79 13.98 -10.31
N ARG A 49 -18.67 13.25 -10.99
CA ARG A 49 -20.14 13.43 -10.95
C ARG A 49 -20.75 13.26 -9.54
N SER A 50 -19.98 13.46 -8.50
CA SER A 50 -20.40 13.56 -7.11
C SER A 50 -20.31 15.02 -6.66
N SER A 51 -21.41 15.54 -6.15
CA SER A 51 -21.65 16.90 -5.69
C SER A 51 -20.88 17.31 -4.43
N PHE A 52 -19.59 16.95 -4.32
CA PHE A 52 -18.71 17.43 -3.28
C PHE A 52 -17.74 18.44 -3.89
N SER A 53 -18.05 19.73 -3.73
CA SER A 53 -17.08 20.80 -3.93
C SER A 53 -16.11 20.84 -2.75
N GLU A 54 -15.08 19.98 -2.77
CA GLU A 54 -13.92 20.19 -1.92
C GLU A 54 -12.97 21.14 -2.65
N SER A 55 -12.73 22.33 -2.08
CA SER A 55 -11.63 23.19 -2.49
C SER A 55 -10.30 22.44 -2.23
N VAL A 56 -9.58 22.12 -3.31
CA VAL A 56 -8.33 21.34 -3.20
C VAL A 56 -7.19 22.31 -3.00
N TYR A 57 -6.66 22.37 -1.78
CA TYR A 57 -5.54 23.25 -1.46
C TYR A 57 -4.16 22.62 -1.66
N SER A 58 -4.06 21.30 -1.52
CA SER A 58 -2.78 20.57 -1.64
C SER A 58 -2.94 19.33 -2.51
N ILE A 59 -2.04 19.20 -3.48
CA ILE A 59 -2.01 18.10 -4.44
C ILE A 59 -0.66 17.42 -4.46
N CYS A 60 -0.66 16.16 -4.92
CA CYS A 60 0.52 15.38 -5.26
C CYS A 60 0.67 15.36 -6.77
N ILE A 61 1.83 15.73 -7.28
CA ILE A 61 2.15 15.71 -8.70
C ILE A 61 3.24 14.66 -8.91
N LYS A 62 2.90 13.58 -9.59
CA LYS A 62 3.84 12.55 -10.01
C LYS A 62 4.25 12.83 -11.44
N LYS A 63 5.53 13.12 -11.64
CA LYS A 63 6.16 13.39 -12.95
C LYS A 63 6.96 12.16 -13.37
N GLU A 64 6.71 11.65 -14.55
CA GLU A 64 7.51 10.59 -15.15
C GLU A 64 8.84 11.15 -15.68
N LEU A 65 9.93 10.41 -15.50
CA LEU A 65 11.22 10.82 -16.07
C LEU A 65 11.23 10.54 -17.58
N PRO A 66 11.88 11.39 -18.38
CA PRO A 66 11.95 11.21 -19.82
C PRO A 66 12.73 9.94 -20.19
N PHE A 67 12.45 9.41 -21.38
CA PHE A 67 13.15 8.26 -21.99
C PHE A 67 12.97 6.92 -21.26
N LEU A 68 11.85 6.72 -20.57
CA LEU A 68 11.50 5.40 -20.07
C LEU A 68 11.10 4.49 -21.22
N LYS A 69 11.69 3.30 -21.25
CA LYS A 69 11.35 2.27 -22.25
C LYS A 69 9.88 1.83 -22.18
N PHE A 70 9.29 1.96 -21.00
CA PHE A 70 7.89 1.62 -20.73
C PHE A 70 7.29 2.71 -19.83
N PRO A 71 6.25 3.42 -20.29
CA PRO A 71 5.56 4.44 -19.52
C PRO A 71 4.77 3.79 -18.38
N GLU A 72 5.18 4.04 -17.15
CA GLU A 72 4.54 3.46 -15.95
C GLU A 72 3.33 4.27 -15.49
N LEU A 73 3.31 5.57 -15.77
CA LEU A 73 2.18 6.44 -15.41
C LEU A 73 0.92 6.13 -16.21
N ASP A 74 1.04 5.69 -17.47
CA ASP A 74 -0.10 5.23 -18.27
C ASP A 74 -0.78 4.02 -17.63
N ILE A 75 0.02 3.06 -17.17
CA ILE A 75 -0.49 1.86 -16.48
C ILE A 75 -1.20 2.28 -15.19
N GLU A 76 -0.55 3.14 -14.40
CA GLU A 76 -1.10 3.62 -13.14
C GLU A 76 -2.40 4.39 -13.34
N PHE A 77 -2.43 5.32 -14.30
CA PHE A 77 -3.61 6.08 -14.63
C PHE A 77 -4.77 5.18 -15.09
N ASN A 78 -4.53 4.23 -15.99
CA ASN A 78 -5.57 3.34 -16.50
C ASN A 78 -6.20 2.49 -15.39
N ILE A 79 -5.37 1.94 -14.50
CA ILE A 79 -5.86 1.17 -13.34
C ILE A 79 -6.63 2.06 -12.37
N LEU A 80 -6.10 3.23 -12.03
CA LEU A 80 -6.76 4.17 -11.14
C LEU A 80 -8.07 4.71 -11.73
N ASN A 81 -8.08 5.07 -13.01
CA ASN A 81 -9.27 5.52 -13.71
C ASN A 81 -10.39 4.46 -13.71
N TYR A 82 -10.01 3.19 -13.93
CA TYR A 82 -10.96 2.09 -13.75
C TYR A 82 -11.49 2.02 -12.31
N LEU A 83 -10.62 2.18 -11.30
CA LEU A 83 -11.01 2.10 -9.90
C LEU A 83 -11.82 3.32 -9.41
N GLN A 84 -11.70 4.51 -10.04
CA GLN A 84 -12.45 5.71 -9.67
C GLN A 84 -13.99 5.48 -9.74
N GLN A 85 -14.47 4.62 -10.63
CA GLN A 85 -15.91 4.31 -10.73
C GLN A 85 -16.48 3.65 -9.47
N PHE A 86 -15.61 3.03 -8.63
CA PHE A 86 -16.00 2.38 -7.38
C PHE A 86 -15.84 3.27 -6.15
N LEU A 87 -15.51 4.55 -6.32
CA LEU A 87 -15.54 5.57 -5.26
C LEU A 87 -16.95 6.08 -4.96
N LYS A 88 -17.94 5.75 -5.79
CA LYS A 88 -19.33 6.15 -5.58
C LYS A 88 -20.01 5.24 -4.56
N ILE A 89 -20.95 5.83 -3.80
CA ILE A 89 -21.82 5.07 -2.91
C ILE A 89 -22.65 4.09 -3.74
N ASP A 90 -22.61 2.82 -3.38
CA ASP A 90 -23.39 1.76 -4.00
C ASP A 90 -24.84 1.75 -3.49
N LYS A 91 -25.65 0.79 -4.00
CA LYS A 91 -27.05 0.61 -3.60
C LYS A 91 -27.21 0.27 -2.09
N ASN A 92 -26.16 -0.19 -1.44
CA ASN A 92 -26.14 -0.54 -0.02
C ASN A 92 -25.64 0.61 0.86
N GLY A 93 -25.39 1.79 0.29
CA GLY A 93 -24.88 2.97 1.01
C GLY A 93 -23.38 2.87 1.35
N THR A 94 -22.62 1.98 0.72
CA THR A 94 -21.20 1.79 0.94
C THR A 94 -20.37 2.28 -0.25
N ILE A 95 -19.11 2.67 0.02
CA ILE A 95 -18.12 2.97 -1.02
C ILE A 95 -17.26 1.71 -1.19
N PRO A 96 -17.35 1.01 -2.34
CA PRO A 96 -16.67 -0.28 -2.50
C PRO A 96 -15.16 -0.23 -2.42
N CYS A 97 -14.52 0.89 -2.84
CA CYS A 97 -13.06 1.04 -2.82
C CYS A 97 -12.62 2.37 -2.20
N PRO A 98 -12.93 2.65 -0.91
CA PRO A 98 -12.65 3.95 -0.29
C PRO A 98 -11.14 4.24 -0.12
N PHE A 99 -10.30 3.26 -0.32
CA PHE A 99 -8.85 3.31 -0.20
C PHE A 99 -8.12 3.73 -1.50
N VAL A 100 -8.86 3.90 -2.59
CA VAL A 100 -8.27 4.29 -3.88
C VAL A 100 -7.96 5.79 -3.87
N PRO A 101 -6.76 6.21 -4.32
CA PRO A 101 -6.42 7.61 -4.44
C PRO A 101 -7.34 8.35 -5.40
N ILE A 102 -7.72 9.58 -5.05
CA ILE A 102 -8.49 10.45 -5.93
C ILE A 102 -7.54 11.05 -6.96
N ILE A 103 -7.85 10.83 -8.24
CA ILE A 103 -7.16 11.47 -9.37
C ILE A 103 -7.89 12.76 -9.69
N TYR A 104 -7.13 13.83 -9.88
CA TYR A 104 -7.65 15.10 -10.37
C TYR A 104 -7.42 15.23 -11.86
N ASN A 105 -6.22 14.90 -12.32
CA ASN A 105 -5.89 15.00 -13.75
C ASN A 105 -4.74 14.08 -14.15
N TYR A 106 -4.64 13.82 -15.46
CA TYR A 106 -3.56 13.08 -16.08
C TYR A 106 -3.20 13.74 -17.41
N TYR A 107 -1.90 13.95 -17.61
CA TYR A 107 -1.37 14.55 -18.84
C TYR A 107 -0.33 13.63 -19.44
N HIS A 108 -0.57 13.27 -20.67
CA HIS A 108 0.35 12.51 -21.48
C HIS A 108 0.64 13.30 -22.77
N ASN A 109 1.91 13.41 -23.11
CA ASN A 109 2.37 13.96 -24.37
C ASN A 109 3.63 13.19 -24.79
N GLU A 110 3.72 12.78 -26.05
CA GLU A 110 4.87 12.03 -26.57
C GLU A 110 6.19 12.84 -26.48
N GLU A 111 6.13 14.17 -26.57
CA GLU A 111 7.28 15.07 -26.55
C GLU A 111 7.67 15.59 -25.16
N SER A 112 6.86 15.35 -24.14
CA SER A 112 7.09 15.88 -22.79
C SER A 112 6.84 14.82 -21.72
N PRO A 113 7.38 14.98 -20.51
CA PRO A 113 7.09 14.08 -19.41
C PRO A 113 5.60 13.99 -19.10
N SER A 114 5.09 12.79 -18.84
CA SER A 114 3.73 12.58 -18.35
C SER A 114 3.59 13.00 -16.89
N PHE A 115 2.41 13.50 -16.53
CA PHE A 115 2.09 13.92 -15.17
C PHE A 115 0.77 13.32 -14.69
N LEU A 116 0.78 12.76 -13.49
CA LEU A 116 -0.41 12.32 -12.77
C LEU A 116 -0.62 13.22 -11.56
N ILE A 117 -1.81 13.81 -11.46
CA ILE A 117 -2.17 14.73 -10.38
C ILE A 117 -3.21 14.06 -9.50
N GLU A 118 -2.87 13.90 -8.25
CA GLU A 118 -3.66 13.18 -7.26
C GLU A 118 -3.87 14.04 -6.01
N LYS A 119 -4.84 13.63 -5.19
CA LYS A 119 -4.98 14.15 -3.83
C LYS A 119 -3.70 13.89 -3.03
N LEU A 120 -3.23 14.90 -2.30
CA LEU A 120 -2.13 14.71 -1.36
C LEU A 120 -2.62 13.96 -0.11
N TYR A 121 -1.94 12.86 0.21
CA TYR A 121 -2.17 12.06 1.41
C TYR A 121 -1.08 12.28 2.44
N GLY A 122 -1.32 11.81 3.66
CA GLY A 122 -0.39 11.91 4.76
C GLY A 122 0.81 10.95 4.68
N ASN A 123 1.48 10.77 5.80
CA ASN A 123 2.66 9.94 5.90
C ASN A 123 2.39 8.46 5.55
N SER A 124 3.41 7.79 5.01
CA SER A 124 3.34 6.35 4.79
C SER A 124 3.38 5.56 6.10
N LEU A 125 2.77 4.38 6.11
CA LEU A 125 2.84 3.43 7.22
C LEU A 125 4.30 3.18 7.65
N ASN A 126 5.22 3.05 6.69
CA ASN A 126 6.64 2.85 7.01
C ASN A 126 7.28 4.08 7.67
N SER A 127 6.89 5.29 7.26
CA SER A 127 7.36 6.53 7.87
C SER A 127 6.93 6.60 9.34
N ILE A 128 5.64 6.42 9.61
CA ILE A 128 5.09 6.40 10.96
C ILE A 128 5.71 5.27 11.81
N PHE A 129 5.87 4.08 11.23
CA PHE A 129 6.50 2.96 11.94
C PHE A 129 7.94 3.26 12.36
N LYS A 130 8.72 3.91 11.49
CA LYS A 130 10.09 4.37 11.84
C LYS A 130 10.08 5.44 12.93
N MET A 131 9.16 6.42 12.88
CA MET A 131 8.99 7.44 13.90
C MET A 131 8.66 6.82 15.26
N CYS A 132 7.87 5.75 15.29
CA CYS A 132 7.59 4.94 16.47
C CYS A 132 8.72 3.94 16.84
N LYS A 133 9.96 4.18 16.38
CA LYS A 133 11.12 3.32 16.64
C LYS A 133 10.89 1.86 16.23
N ARG A 134 10.09 1.64 15.19
CA ARG A 134 9.67 0.32 14.65
C ARG A 134 8.99 -0.57 15.70
N LYS A 135 8.13 0.04 16.51
CA LYS A 135 7.34 -0.66 17.51
C LYS A 135 5.93 -0.10 17.55
N PHE A 136 4.96 -0.92 17.19
CA PHE A 136 3.55 -0.69 17.42
C PHE A 136 3.06 -1.64 18.52
N THR A 137 1.91 -1.32 19.12
CA THR A 137 1.23 -2.30 19.97
C THR A 137 0.70 -3.46 19.11
N LEU A 138 0.49 -4.63 19.72
CA LEU A 138 -0.11 -5.76 19.01
C LEU A 138 -1.45 -5.38 18.39
N MET A 139 -2.32 -4.70 19.14
CA MET A 139 -3.64 -4.26 18.67
C MET A 139 -3.52 -3.28 17.49
N SER A 140 -2.67 -2.26 17.58
CA SER A 140 -2.46 -1.30 16.50
C SER A 140 -1.97 -1.99 15.22
N THR A 141 -1.02 -2.92 15.37
CA THR A 141 -0.52 -3.72 14.24
C THR A 141 -1.65 -4.53 13.62
N LEU A 142 -2.46 -5.19 14.42
CA LEU A 142 -3.56 -6.03 13.95
C LEU A 142 -4.62 -5.25 13.20
N ILE A 143 -5.05 -4.09 13.71
CA ILE A 143 -6.01 -3.20 13.04
C ILE A 143 -5.49 -2.77 11.66
N LEU A 144 -4.21 -2.43 11.56
CA LEU A 144 -3.59 -2.07 10.27
C LEU A 144 -3.55 -3.25 9.31
N ILE A 145 -3.24 -4.46 9.77
CA ILE A 145 -3.24 -5.67 8.94
C ILE A 145 -4.66 -5.99 8.46
N GLN A 146 -5.67 -5.87 9.32
CA GLN A 146 -7.08 -6.07 8.93
C GLN A 146 -7.49 -5.09 7.83
N GLN A 147 -7.14 -3.80 7.96
CA GLN A 147 -7.41 -2.82 6.89
C GLN A 147 -6.68 -3.19 5.59
N MET A 148 -5.39 -3.54 5.66
CA MET A 148 -4.62 -3.93 4.47
C MET A 148 -5.20 -5.17 3.79
N LEU A 149 -5.64 -6.18 4.55
CA LEU A 149 -6.30 -7.36 3.98
C LEU A 149 -7.62 -6.99 3.30
N GLY A 150 -8.42 -6.10 3.90
CA GLY A 150 -9.65 -5.58 3.31
C GLY A 150 -9.39 -4.83 1.99
N ILE A 151 -8.36 -3.99 1.94
CA ILE A 151 -7.91 -3.26 0.74
C ILE A 151 -7.52 -4.26 -0.38
N ILE A 152 -6.68 -5.24 -0.05
CA ILE A 152 -6.20 -6.24 -1.01
C ILE A 152 -7.36 -7.08 -1.54
N ARG A 153 -8.25 -7.54 -0.66
CA ARG A 153 -9.47 -8.26 -1.05
C ARG A 153 -10.32 -7.46 -2.03
N SER A 154 -10.64 -6.20 -1.69
CA SER A 154 -11.45 -5.33 -2.55
C SER A 154 -10.80 -5.11 -3.92
N LEU A 155 -9.47 -4.97 -3.97
CA LEU A 155 -8.73 -4.84 -5.23
C LEU A 155 -8.82 -6.13 -6.07
N HIS A 156 -8.63 -7.28 -5.44
CA HIS A 156 -8.74 -8.58 -6.10
C HIS A 156 -10.16 -8.87 -6.60
N GLU A 157 -11.20 -8.47 -5.86
CA GLU A 157 -12.60 -8.54 -6.31
C GLU A 157 -12.89 -7.70 -7.57
N LYS A 158 -12.08 -6.66 -7.82
CA LYS A 158 -12.13 -5.85 -9.06
C LYS A 158 -11.24 -6.42 -10.18
N GLY A 159 -10.66 -7.60 -9.99
CA GLY A 159 -9.83 -8.27 -11.00
C GLY A 159 -8.41 -7.76 -11.09
N ILE A 160 -7.93 -6.97 -10.12
CA ILE A 160 -6.62 -6.32 -10.13
C ILE A 160 -5.72 -6.91 -9.05
N ILE A 161 -4.45 -7.14 -9.39
CA ILE A 161 -3.35 -7.39 -8.46
C ILE A 161 -2.39 -6.22 -8.47
N HIS A 162 -1.85 -5.86 -7.28
CA HIS A 162 -0.99 -4.69 -7.13
C HIS A 162 0.48 -4.96 -7.46
N ARG A 163 0.99 -6.14 -7.15
CA ARG A 163 2.34 -6.68 -7.43
C ARG A 163 3.53 -5.94 -6.77
N ASN A 164 3.28 -4.85 -6.02
CA ASN A 164 4.36 -4.07 -5.39
C ASN A 164 4.00 -3.60 -3.97
N LEU A 165 3.25 -4.42 -3.23
CA LEU A 165 2.84 -4.07 -1.88
C LEU A 165 4.04 -3.99 -0.92
N ASN A 166 4.09 -2.90 -0.17
CA ASN A 166 5.05 -2.67 0.92
C ASN A 166 4.57 -1.52 1.82
N PRO A 167 5.13 -1.34 3.02
CA PRO A 167 4.62 -0.34 3.97
C PRO A 167 4.75 1.12 3.50
N ASN A 168 5.51 1.43 2.44
CA ASN A 168 5.56 2.79 1.88
C ASN A 168 4.39 3.07 0.93
N LYS A 169 3.64 2.05 0.50
CA LYS A 169 2.52 2.20 -0.42
C LYS A 169 1.18 2.37 0.28
N PHE A 170 1.15 2.25 1.59
CA PHE A 170 -0.02 2.53 2.41
C PHE A 170 0.18 3.88 3.08
N LEU A 171 -0.63 4.88 2.70
CA LEU A 171 -0.61 6.24 3.24
C LEU A 171 -1.81 6.47 4.15
N PHE A 172 -1.63 7.31 5.17
CA PHE A 172 -2.74 7.79 6.01
C PHE A 172 -3.46 8.96 5.34
N GLY A 173 -4.74 9.15 5.67
CA GLY A 173 -5.64 10.04 4.93
C GLY A 173 -5.30 11.53 4.95
N LYS A 174 -4.63 12.05 5.98
CA LYS A 174 -4.29 13.48 6.11
C LYS A 174 -2.84 13.71 6.51
N GLU A 175 -2.25 14.80 5.99
CA GLU A 175 -0.88 15.22 6.30
C GLU A 175 -0.72 15.63 7.78
N GLU A 176 -1.71 16.34 8.34
CA GLU A 176 -1.73 16.82 9.73
C GLU A 176 -1.92 15.70 10.77
N THR A 177 -2.28 14.51 10.33
CA THR A 177 -2.55 13.37 11.22
C THR A 177 -1.30 12.70 11.77
N SER A 178 -0.10 13.04 11.30
CA SER A 178 1.12 12.39 11.79
C SER A 178 1.31 12.59 13.29
N ASP A 179 1.16 13.80 13.80
CA ASP A 179 1.36 14.11 15.23
C ASP A 179 0.17 13.66 16.08
N ILE A 180 -1.05 13.84 15.57
CA ILE A 180 -2.27 13.38 16.22
C ILE A 180 -2.33 11.84 16.19
N LEU A 181 -1.99 11.22 15.07
CA LEU A 181 -1.95 9.76 14.93
C LEU A 181 -0.84 9.16 15.81
N LEU A 182 0.34 9.77 15.84
CA LEU A 182 1.42 9.41 16.76
C LEU A 182 0.97 9.49 18.20
N SER A 183 0.28 10.56 18.61
CA SER A 183 -0.24 10.71 19.96
C SER A 183 -1.28 9.64 20.30
N LYS A 184 -2.17 9.28 19.37
CA LYS A 184 -3.19 8.24 19.54
C LYS A 184 -2.57 6.83 19.53
N ILE A 185 -1.60 6.56 18.66
CA ILE A 185 -0.86 5.29 18.66
C ILE A 185 -0.05 5.11 19.95
N ILE A 186 0.60 6.19 20.42
CA ILE A 186 1.37 6.19 21.68
C ILE A 186 0.42 6.03 22.88
N LYS A 187 -0.74 6.67 22.88
CA LYS A 187 -1.75 6.57 23.96
C LYS A 187 -2.56 5.27 23.94
N LYS A 188 -2.33 4.38 22.98
CA LYS A 188 -3.09 3.12 22.78
C LYS A 188 -4.59 3.33 22.47
N GLU A 189 -4.99 4.52 22.08
CA GLU A 189 -6.38 4.93 21.82
C GLU A 189 -6.71 4.89 20.33
N ILE A 190 -6.48 3.76 19.63
CA ILE A 190 -6.94 3.65 18.27
C ILE A 190 -8.40 3.19 18.26
N ASN A 191 -9.32 4.12 18.39
CA ASN A 191 -10.62 3.96 17.75
C ASN A 191 -10.41 4.20 16.25
N VAL A 192 -11.02 3.36 15.41
CA VAL A 192 -10.99 3.49 13.95
C VAL A 192 -11.73 4.77 13.57
N ASP A 193 -11.02 5.88 13.66
CA ASP A 193 -11.44 7.18 13.17
C ASP A 193 -11.22 7.22 11.65
N PRO A 194 -12.06 7.86 10.86
CA PRO A 194 -11.83 8.11 9.42
C PRO A 194 -10.42 8.64 9.10
N TYR A 195 -9.77 9.28 10.07
CA TYR A 195 -8.39 9.76 9.95
C TYR A 195 -7.32 8.65 9.97
N THR A 196 -7.65 7.42 10.40
CA THR A 196 -6.74 6.26 10.35
C THR A 196 -6.93 5.41 9.10
N GLN A 197 -7.80 5.83 8.17
CA GLN A 197 -7.99 5.16 6.90
C GLN A 197 -6.69 5.08 6.12
N LEU A 198 -6.33 3.87 5.70
CA LEU A 198 -5.21 3.66 4.79
C LEU A 198 -5.65 3.81 3.34
N TYR A 199 -4.80 4.47 2.55
CA TYR A 199 -4.91 4.58 1.10
C TYR A 199 -3.76 3.82 0.46
N LEU A 200 -4.08 3.02 -0.55
CA LEU A 200 -3.08 2.28 -1.32
C LEU A 200 -2.71 3.09 -2.56
N ILE A 201 -1.41 3.36 -2.73
CA ILE A 201 -0.87 4.21 -3.80
C ILE A 201 0.11 3.44 -4.69
N ASP A 202 0.45 4.05 -5.84
CA ASP A 202 1.45 3.57 -6.80
C ASP A 202 1.03 2.25 -7.48
N TYR A 203 0.07 2.37 -8.37
CA TYR A 203 -0.44 1.27 -9.20
C TYR A 203 0.38 1.04 -10.47
N SER A 204 1.57 1.63 -10.60
CA SER A 204 2.45 1.52 -11.76
C SER A 204 2.86 0.08 -12.11
N SER A 205 2.82 -0.80 -11.12
CA SER A 205 3.08 -2.23 -11.29
C SER A 205 1.82 -3.08 -11.31
N ALA A 206 0.64 -2.50 -11.10
CA ALA A 206 -0.61 -3.24 -11.03
C ALA A 206 -1.00 -3.85 -12.39
N LYS A 207 -1.81 -4.91 -12.33
CA LYS A 207 -2.24 -5.64 -13.54
C LYS A 207 -3.62 -6.24 -13.31
N PHE A 208 -4.43 -6.30 -14.36
CA PHE A 208 -5.60 -7.17 -14.37
C PHE A 208 -5.15 -8.64 -14.42
N TYR A 209 -5.63 -9.45 -13.48
CA TYR A 209 -5.38 -10.90 -13.47
C TYR A 209 -6.55 -11.69 -14.05
N ILE A 210 -7.59 -11.00 -14.50
CA ILE A 210 -8.76 -11.56 -15.15
C ILE A 210 -8.84 -10.99 -16.57
N GLU A 211 -8.96 -11.87 -17.56
CA GLU A 211 -9.22 -11.51 -18.94
C GLU A 211 -10.72 -11.63 -19.22
N ASN A 212 -11.30 -10.59 -19.84
CA ASN A 212 -12.65 -10.67 -20.39
C ASN A 212 -12.56 -11.39 -21.74
N LEU A 213 -13.00 -12.61 -21.82
CA LEU A 213 -13.17 -13.29 -23.09
C LEU A 213 -14.39 -12.68 -23.80
N ASN A 214 -14.15 -11.89 -24.83
CA ASN A 214 -15.16 -11.44 -25.79
C ASN A 214 -15.50 -12.62 -26.72
N ASP A 215 -16.11 -13.66 -26.21
CA ASP A 215 -16.67 -14.72 -27.03
C ASP A 215 -18.11 -14.37 -27.38
N ASN A 216 -18.42 -14.20 -28.67
CA ASN A 216 -19.72 -13.75 -29.19
C ASN A 216 -20.91 -14.65 -28.77
N ASN A 217 -20.68 -15.72 -28.02
CA ASN A 217 -21.71 -16.70 -27.63
C ASN A 217 -21.77 -17.05 -26.14
N VAL A 218 -20.91 -16.49 -25.27
CA VAL A 218 -20.95 -16.75 -23.82
C VAL A 218 -20.77 -15.46 -23.05
N ILE A 219 -21.88 -14.97 -22.48
CA ILE A 219 -21.94 -13.77 -21.67
C ILE A 219 -21.01 -13.93 -20.46
N ASN A 220 -19.93 -13.11 -20.38
CA ASN A 220 -19.12 -12.85 -19.18
C ASN A 220 -18.31 -14.02 -18.58
N LYS A 221 -17.65 -14.83 -19.37
CA LYS A 221 -16.68 -15.79 -18.82
C LYS A 221 -15.37 -15.06 -18.49
N LYS A 222 -15.16 -14.76 -17.21
CA LYS A 222 -13.89 -14.23 -16.69
C LYS A 222 -12.90 -15.38 -16.59
N LYS A 223 -11.78 -15.29 -17.31
CA LYS A 223 -10.67 -16.27 -17.27
C LYS A 223 -9.50 -15.66 -16.51
N HIS A 224 -8.89 -16.41 -15.58
CA HIS A 224 -7.64 -16.04 -14.96
C HIS A 224 -6.53 -16.01 -16.03
N ILE A 225 -5.60 -15.02 -15.95
CA ILE A 225 -4.42 -14.97 -16.82
C ILE A 225 -3.63 -16.28 -16.73
N GLU A 226 -2.94 -16.63 -17.79
CA GLU A 226 -2.12 -17.84 -17.83
C GLU A 226 -0.83 -17.67 -17.02
N PHE A 227 -0.35 -18.78 -16.47
CA PHE A 227 0.89 -18.80 -15.72
C PHE A 227 2.08 -18.75 -16.68
N ASP A 228 2.98 -17.77 -16.47
CA ASP A 228 4.24 -17.67 -17.19
C ASP A 228 5.43 -17.79 -16.22
N THR A 229 6.38 -18.63 -16.58
CA THR A 229 7.61 -18.86 -15.80
C THR A 229 8.72 -17.85 -16.11
N LYS A 230 8.56 -16.98 -17.12
CA LYS A 230 9.58 -16.02 -17.55
C LYS A 230 8.97 -14.70 -17.99
N VAL A 231 8.46 -13.93 -17.05
CA VAL A 231 7.95 -12.58 -17.36
C VAL A 231 9.12 -11.64 -17.68
N LYS A 232 9.16 -11.16 -18.93
CA LYS A 232 10.26 -10.30 -19.44
C LYS A 232 10.32 -8.94 -18.72
N ASP A 233 9.21 -8.39 -18.29
CA ASP A 233 9.07 -7.02 -17.77
C ASP A 233 8.91 -6.93 -16.25
N SER A 234 9.50 -7.85 -15.52
CA SER A 234 9.46 -7.84 -14.06
C SER A 234 10.39 -6.77 -13.48
N ASN A 235 9.96 -5.52 -13.52
CA ASN A 235 10.63 -4.40 -12.85
C ASN A 235 10.37 -4.40 -11.35
N PHE A 236 10.77 -5.48 -10.64
CA PHE A 236 10.59 -5.54 -9.19
C PHE A 236 11.55 -4.61 -8.48
N THR A 237 11.00 -3.54 -7.93
CA THR A 237 11.75 -2.61 -7.06
C THR A 237 11.79 -3.08 -5.61
N ASN A 238 10.82 -3.89 -5.18
CA ASN A 238 10.61 -4.24 -3.78
C ASN A 238 11.08 -5.64 -3.42
N LYS A 239 12.38 -5.82 -3.32
CA LYS A 239 13.01 -7.10 -2.94
C LYS A 239 12.69 -7.61 -1.53
N TYR A 240 12.27 -6.75 -0.61
CA TYR A 240 12.08 -7.16 0.79
C TYR A 240 10.72 -7.82 1.02
N PHE A 241 9.68 -7.34 0.34
CA PHE A 241 8.29 -7.74 0.60
C PHE A 241 7.65 -8.56 -0.52
N CYS A 242 8.26 -8.67 -1.71
CA CYS A 242 7.71 -9.49 -2.79
C CYS A 242 7.77 -10.99 -2.46
N SER A 243 6.89 -11.77 -3.06
CA SER A 243 6.88 -13.23 -2.97
C SER A 243 8.13 -13.86 -3.58
N ILE A 244 8.34 -15.15 -3.34
CA ILE A 244 9.44 -15.88 -3.97
C ILE A 244 9.25 -16.03 -5.48
N TRP A 245 8.01 -16.23 -5.95
CA TRP A 245 7.71 -16.33 -7.39
C TRP A 245 8.03 -15.02 -8.11
N ALA A 246 7.71 -13.89 -7.50
CA ALA A 246 8.10 -12.58 -8.01
C ALA A 246 9.64 -12.41 -8.09
N GLU A 247 10.40 -12.88 -7.08
CA GLU A 247 11.88 -12.90 -7.12
C GLU A 247 12.42 -13.79 -8.25
N LEU A 248 11.72 -14.89 -8.56
CA LEU A 248 12.05 -15.80 -9.66
C LEU A 248 11.59 -15.29 -11.03
N LYS A 249 10.94 -14.11 -11.09
CA LYS A 249 10.36 -13.51 -12.30
C LYS A 249 9.26 -14.34 -12.95
N MET A 250 8.52 -15.06 -12.16
CA MET A 250 7.31 -15.75 -12.58
C MET A 250 6.12 -14.79 -12.59
N GLU A 251 5.08 -15.11 -13.36
CA GLU A 251 3.83 -14.35 -13.33
C GLU A 251 3.24 -14.36 -11.93
N GLN A 252 2.74 -13.19 -11.51
CA GLN A 252 2.16 -13.00 -10.19
C GLN A 252 0.65 -13.09 -10.23
N SER A 253 0.07 -13.51 -9.12
CA SER A 253 -1.37 -13.58 -8.91
C SER A 253 -1.76 -13.04 -7.54
N ARG A 254 -3.01 -13.30 -7.14
CA ARG A 254 -3.55 -12.91 -5.82
C ARG A 254 -2.69 -13.38 -4.65
N ARG A 255 -2.13 -14.60 -4.73
CA ARG A 255 -1.26 -15.16 -3.68
C ARG A 255 -0.01 -14.31 -3.42
N ASP A 256 0.53 -13.67 -4.45
CA ASP A 256 1.77 -12.87 -4.35
C ASP A 256 1.54 -11.59 -3.56
N ASP A 257 0.40 -10.94 -3.74
CA ASP A 257 0.00 -9.79 -2.92
C ASP A 257 -0.25 -10.20 -1.46
N LEU A 258 -0.83 -11.37 -1.22
CA LEU A 258 -1.02 -11.92 0.13
C LEU A 258 0.30 -12.29 0.81
N TYR A 259 1.30 -12.82 0.07
CA TYR A 259 2.66 -13.01 0.60
C TYR A 259 3.31 -11.68 0.98
N SER A 260 3.10 -10.65 0.17
CA SER A 260 3.58 -9.32 0.50
C SER A 260 2.95 -8.80 1.80
N LEU A 261 1.65 -9.01 2.00
CA LEU A 261 0.96 -8.68 3.25
C LEU A 261 1.51 -9.48 4.43
N PHE A 262 1.77 -10.78 4.26
CA PHE A 262 2.37 -11.63 5.30
C PHE A 262 3.74 -11.12 5.75
N TYR A 263 4.60 -10.75 4.81
CA TYR A 263 5.90 -10.16 5.15
C TYR A 263 5.77 -8.77 5.80
N ILE A 264 4.77 -7.97 5.39
CA ILE A 264 4.47 -6.70 6.08
C ILE A 264 4.01 -6.97 7.52
N MET A 265 3.16 -7.96 7.74
CA MET A 265 2.69 -8.36 9.08
C MET A 265 3.86 -8.76 9.98
N ILE A 266 4.77 -9.64 9.51
CA ILE A 266 5.98 -10.02 10.24
C ILE A 266 6.88 -8.81 10.52
N TYR A 267 7.05 -7.92 9.52
CA TYR A 267 7.83 -6.70 9.67
C TYR A 267 7.27 -5.78 10.76
N LEU A 268 5.96 -5.60 10.82
CA LEU A 268 5.33 -4.75 11.83
C LEU A 268 5.36 -5.38 13.22
N PHE A 269 5.25 -6.70 13.36
CA PHE A 269 5.36 -7.38 14.66
C PHE A 269 6.80 -7.43 15.18
N LYS A 270 7.81 -7.62 14.31
CA LYS A 270 9.21 -7.84 14.70
C LYS A 270 10.09 -6.60 14.56
N GLY A 271 9.63 -5.54 13.86
CA GLY A 271 10.43 -4.36 13.55
C GLY A 271 11.35 -4.52 12.34
N LYS A 272 11.62 -5.76 11.89
CA LYS A 272 12.43 -6.07 10.72
C LYS A 272 12.16 -7.49 10.20
N LEU A 273 12.48 -7.70 8.90
CA LEU A 273 12.53 -9.03 8.30
C LEU A 273 13.95 -9.61 8.39
N PRO A 274 14.09 -10.95 8.46
CA PRO A 274 15.41 -11.60 8.63
C PRO A 274 16.44 -11.19 7.56
N TRP A 275 16.00 -10.90 6.36
CA TRP A 275 16.85 -10.54 5.22
C TRP A 275 17.14 -9.04 5.05
N MET A 276 16.68 -8.16 5.95
CA MET A 276 16.91 -6.72 5.80
C MET A 276 18.33 -6.30 6.16
N ASP A 277 18.94 -6.94 7.14
CA ASP A 277 20.26 -6.58 7.68
C ASP A 277 21.45 -7.25 6.95
N ILE A 278 21.19 -7.96 5.84
CA ILE A 278 22.23 -8.65 5.09
C ILE A 278 23.23 -7.65 4.50
N LYS A 279 24.49 -7.76 4.90
CA LYS A 279 25.59 -7.02 4.31
C LYS A 279 26.17 -7.81 3.12
N CYS A 280 26.31 -7.14 1.98
CA CYS A 280 26.83 -7.71 0.73
C CYS A 280 27.69 -6.69 0.00
N LYS A 281 28.62 -7.18 -0.80
CA LYS A 281 29.50 -6.33 -1.62
C LYS A 281 28.77 -5.73 -2.84
N SER A 282 27.73 -6.40 -3.34
CA SER A 282 26.97 -5.95 -4.51
C SER A 282 25.45 -6.07 -4.32
N LYS A 283 24.68 -5.26 -5.10
CA LYS A 283 23.21 -5.34 -5.14
C LYS A 283 22.73 -6.71 -5.64
N LYS A 284 23.48 -7.33 -6.57
CA LYS A 284 23.17 -8.65 -7.14
C LYS A 284 23.31 -9.75 -6.07
N GLU A 285 24.43 -9.78 -5.37
CA GLU A 285 24.68 -10.72 -4.26
C GLU A 285 23.64 -10.59 -3.15
N LYS A 286 23.29 -9.34 -2.79
CA LYS A 286 22.25 -9.09 -1.78
C LYS A 286 20.91 -9.67 -2.21
N ARG A 287 20.52 -9.50 -3.47
CA ARG A 287 19.27 -10.02 -4.00
C ARG A 287 19.23 -11.55 -3.98
N GLU A 288 20.33 -12.18 -4.36
CA GLU A 288 20.47 -13.63 -4.37
C GLU A 288 20.38 -14.21 -2.95
N LYS A 289 21.06 -13.60 -1.97
CA LYS A 289 20.95 -14.01 -0.56
C LYS A 289 19.53 -13.86 -0.02
N ILE A 290 18.83 -12.76 -0.34
CA ILE A 290 17.43 -12.56 0.06
C ILE A 290 16.56 -13.68 -0.53
N ARG A 291 16.70 -13.97 -1.81
CA ARG A 291 15.96 -15.03 -2.49
C ARG A 291 16.20 -16.39 -1.83
N ASN A 292 17.45 -16.74 -1.56
CA ASN A 292 17.80 -17.99 -0.91
C ASN A 292 17.18 -18.07 0.50
N MET A 293 17.20 -16.99 1.26
CA MET A 293 16.54 -16.97 2.57
C MET A 293 15.03 -17.16 2.47
N LYS A 294 14.35 -16.53 1.50
CA LYS A 294 12.91 -16.73 1.28
C LYS A 294 12.57 -18.16 0.87
N LEU A 295 13.47 -18.85 0.17
CA LEU A 295 13.32 -20.26 -0.21
C LEU A 295 13.54 -21.23 0.95
N CYS A 296 14.48 -20.92 1.81
CA CYS A 296 14.96 -21.87 2.85
C CYS A 296 14.26 -21.67 4.20
N LEU A 297 13.82 -20.44 4.53
CA LEU A 297 13.22 -20.18 5.84
C LEU A 297 11.81 -20.75 5.92
N SER A 298 11.59 -21.58 6.93
CA SER A 298 10.24 -22.05 7.28
C SER A 298 9.40 -20.93 7.88
N ASN A 299 8.06 -21.09 7.87
CA ASN A 299 7.17 -20.17 8.57
C ASN A 299 7.52 -20.05 10.05
N PHE A 300 7.86 -21.15 10.71
CA PHE A 300 8.29 -21.16 12.10
C PHE A 300 9.53 -20.25 12.35
N GLU A 301 10.52 -20.29 11.48
CA GLU A 301 11.69 -19.40 11.60
C GLU A 301 11.35 -17.95 11.34
N LEU A 302 10.43 -17.68 10.40
CA LEU A 302 9.93 -16.34 10.13
C LEU A 302 9.15 -15.76 11.30
N THR A 303 8.34 -16.56 11.97
CA THR A 303 7.46 -16.14 13.08
C THR A 303 8.14 -16.18 14.43
N LYS A 304 9.29 -16.86 14.54
CA LYS A 304 10.09 -16.93 15.77
C LYS A 304 10.26 -15.54 16.41
N ASN A 305 10.01 -15.47 17.73
CA ASN A 305 10.03 -14.23 18.53
C ASN A 305 8.86 -13.25 18.26
N ILE A 306 7.81 -13.66 17.58
CA ILE A 306 6.52 -12.99 17.65
C ILE A 306 5.88 -13.33 19.00
N ASN A 307 5.02 -12.45 19.51
CA ASN A 307 4.34 -12.67 20.78
C ASN A 307 3.59 -13.99 20.80
N ASN A 308 3.80 -14.80 21.84
CA ASN A 308 3.22 -16.15 21.99
C ASN A 308 1.69 -16.15 21.99
N ILE A 309 1.03 -15.04 22.31
CA ILE A 309 -0.44 -14.93 22.32
C ILE A 309 -1.01 -15.13 20.92
N ILE A 310 -0.32 -14.69 19.87
CA ILE A 310 -0.81 -14.64 18.47
C ILE A 310 0.01 -15.48 17.50
N ILE A 311 1.11 -16.10 17.93
CA ILE A 311 2.07 -16.77 17.04
C ILE A 311 1.40 -17.87 16.21
N ASN A 312 0.48 -18.63 16.81
CA ASN A 312 -0.19 -19.74 16.13
C ASN A 312 -1.02 -19.26 14.93
N GLU A 313 -1.75 -18.17 15.06
CA GLU A 313 -2.57 -17.61 13.97
C GLU A 313 -1.69 -17.01 12.88
N VAL A 314 -0.54 -16.40 13.26
CA VAL A 314 0.44 -15.91 12.28
C VAL A 314 1.05 -17.08 11.50
N GLU A 315 1.37 -18.19 12.14
CA GLU A 315 1.86 -19.39 11.48
C GLU A 315 0.81 -20.02 10.57
N LEU A 316 -0.44 -20.14 11.04
CA LEU A 316 -1.56 -20.63 10.24
C LEU A 316 -1.78 -19.77 9.00
N PHE A 317 -1.65 -18.45 9.12
CA PHE A 317 -1.71 -17.55 7.97
C PHE A 317 -0.64 -17.90 6.93
N GLY A 318 0.62 -18.06 7.36
CA GLY A 318 1.72 -18.45 6.48
C GLY A 318 1.54 -19.85 5.87
N PHE A 319 1.08 -20.84 6.63
CA PHE A 319 0.77 -22.19 6.13
C PHE A 319 -0.32 -22.17 5.07
N TYR A 320 -1.38 -21.40 5.30
CA TYR A 320 -2.44 -21.23 4.32
C TYR A 320 -1.90 -20.69 2.98
N LEU A 321 -1.03 -19.68 3.02
CA LEU A 321 -0.43 -19.12 1.80
C LEU A 321 0.43 -20.14 1.05
N ASN A 322 1.14 -21.02 1.77
CA ASN A 322 1.98 -22.06 1.15
C ASN A 322 1.15 -23.06 0.34
N GLY A 323 -0.13 -23.23 0.67
CA GLY A 323 -1.06 -24.12 -0.05
C GLY A 323 -1.71 -23.50 -1.28
N LEU A 324 -1.56 -22.18 -1.51
CA LEU A 324 -2.21 -21.50 -2.64
C LEU A 324 -1.48 -21.74 -3.95
N SER A 325 -2.21 -22.27 -4.94
CA SER A 325 -1.79 -22.32 -6.34
C SER A 325 -1.88 -20.94 -7.01
N PHE A 326 -1.40 -20.83 -8.24
CA PHE A 326 -1.34 -19.58 -8.98
C PHE A 326 -2.72 -18.95 -9.22
N ASP A 327 -3.68 -19.77 -9.61
CA ASP A 327 -5.03 -19.36 -10.01
C ASP A 327 -6.08 -19.54 -8.91
N ASP A 328 -5.68 -20.09 -7.74
CA ASP A 328 -6.60 -20.31 -6.61
C ASP A 328 -7.26 -18.99 -6.19
N GLU A 329 -8.54 -19.08 -5.85
CA GLU A 329 -9.27 -18.01 -5.17
C GLU A 329 -8.97 -18.05 -3.67
N PRO A 330 -8.29 -17.02 -3.10
CA PRO A 330 -7.98 -17.01 -1.69
C PRO A 330 -9.24 -16.93 -0.81
N ASN A 331 -9.29 -17.74 0.24
CA ASN A 331 -10.35 -17.65 1.25
C ASN A 331 -10.09 -16.47 2.21
N TYR A 332 -10.52 -15.28 1.81
CA TYR A 332 -10.37 -14.05 2.64
C TYR A 332 -11.16 -14.12 3.94
N ALA A 333 -12.28 -14.90 3.98
CA ALA A 333 -13.04 -15.09 5.20
C ALA A 333 -12.21 -15.84 6.24
N TYR A 334 -11.50 -16.89 5.83
CA TYR A 334 -10.57 -17.63 6.70
C TYR A 334 -9.43 -16.75 7.21
N LEU A 335 -8.81 -15.96 6.34
CA LEU A 335 -7.74 -15.04 6.74
C LEU A 335 -8.25 -13.99 7.74
N ASN A 336 -9.44 -13.42 7.50
CA ASN A 336 -10.08 -12.50 8.45
C ASN A 336 -10.41 -13.18 9.78
N GLN A 337 -10.83 -14.47 9.75
CA GLN A 337 -11.08 -15.21 10.98
C GLN A 337 -9.82 -15.34 11.84
N LEU A 338 -8.68 -15.66 11.23
CA LEU A 338 -7.39 -15.73 11.94
C LEU A 338 -7.04 -14.37 12.61
N LEU A 339 -7.25 -13.27 11.89
CA LEU A 339 -7.01 -11.92 12.46
C LEU A 339 -7.97 -11.61 13.60
N SER A 340 -9.25 -12.00 13.49
CA SER A 340 -10.24 -11.82 14.55
C SER A 340 -9.92 -12.68 15.79
N ASP A 341 -9.37 -13.87 15.61
CA ASP A 341 -8.97 -14.73 16.72
C ASP A 341 -7.72 -14.18 17.44
N MET A 342 -6.76 -13.59 16.70
CA MET A 342 -5.68 -12.80 17.31
C MET A 342 -6.22 -11.65 18.16
N GLU A 343 -7.22 -10.91 17.66
CA GLU A 343 -7.84 -9.79 18.35
C GLU A 343 -8.46 -10.21 19.68
N LYS A 344 -9.28 -11.28 19.66
CA LYS A 344 -9.88 -11.84 20.87
C LYS A 344 -8.82 -12.25 21.90
N LYS A 345 -7.74 -12.90 21.47
CA LYS A 345 -6.65 -13.31 22.35
C LYS A 345 -5.94 -12.11 23.00
N ILE A 346 -5.69 -11.05 22.24
CA ILE A 346 -5.07 -9.82 22.75
C ILE A 346 -5.99 -9.14 23.79
N ILE A 347 -7.29 -9.07 23.53
CA ILE A 347 -8.27 -8.48 24.47
C ILE A 347 -8.34 -9.31 25.75
N ASN A 348 -8.45 -10.62 25.64
CA ASN A 348 -8.55 -11.52 26.81
C ASN A 348 -7.28 -11.47 27.67
N SER A 349 -6.08 -11.38 27.08
CA SER A 349 -4.84 -11.26 27.85
C SER A 349 -4.78 -9.98 28.68
N LYS A 350 -5.26 -8.86 28.14
CA LYS A 350 -5.32 -7.58 28.89
C LYS A 350 -6.32 -7.62 30.04
N ASN A 351 -7.47 -8.27 29.84
CA ASN A 351 -8.48 -8.42 30.89
C ASN A 351 -7.97 -9.29 32.04
N GLN A 352 -7.18 -10.31 31.76
CA GLN A 352 -6.53 -11.14 32.78
C GLN A 352 -5.47 -10.36 33.56
N GLU A 353 -4.64 -9.54 32.93
CA GLU A 353 -3.67 -8.66 33.61
C GLU A 353 -4.35 -7.66 34.54
N ASN A 354 -5.50 -7.11 34.14
CA ASN A 354 -6.28 -6.18 34.96
C ASN A 354 -7.09 -6.87 36.09
N SER A 355 -7.30 -8.19 36.03
CA SER A 355 -8.04 -8.98 36.99
C SER A 355 -7.17 -9.62 38.08
N ILE A 356 -5.84 -9.52 37.98
CA ILE A 356 -4.94 -9.99 39.06
C ILE A 356 -4.99 -8.96 40.19
N PRO A 357 -5.55 -9.31 41.39
CA PRO A 357 -5.53 -8.39 42.52
C PRO A 357 -4.08 -8.07 42.87
N MET A 358 -3.76 -6.78 43.06
CA MET A 358 -2.49 -6.39 43.62
C MET A 358 -2.37 -7.08 45.00
N ILE A 359 -1.54 -8.11 45.06
CA ILE A 359 -1.12 -8.66 46.34
C ILE A 359 -0.28 -7.58 47.02
N THR A 360 -0.92 -6.82 47.91
CA THR A 360 -0.23 -5.86 48.76
C THR A 360 0.61 -6.70 49.73
N ILE A 361 1.91 -6.83 49.45
CA ILE A 361 2.87 -7.33 50.41
C ILE A 361 2.91 -6.24 51.50
N ARG A 362 2.20 -6.48 52.61
CA ARG A 362 2.41 -5.72 53.85
C ARG A 362 3.70 -6.24 54.46
N ASN A 363 4.73 -5.39 54.47
CA ASN A 363 5.91 -5.54 55.32
C ASN A 363 5.51 -5.31 56.78
#